data_519921d7ceb38a27dc8a02eb91a783bd
#
_entry.id   519921d7ceb38a27dc8a02eb91a783bd
#
_cell.length_a   1.000
_cell.length_b   1.000
_cell.length_c   1.000
_cell.angle_alpha   90.00
_cell.angle_beta   90.00
_cell.angle_gamma   90.00
#
_symmetry.space_group_name_H-M   'P 1'
#
loop_
_entity.id
_entity.type
_entity.pdbx_description
1 polymer ?
#
loop_
_entity_poly.entity_id
_entity_poly.type
_entity_poly.pdbx_seq_one_letter_code
_entity_poly.pdbx_strand_id
1 'polypeptide(L)'
;MGYTANDIRNICLLGHGGDGKSALCESMLFTTKAITRLGKRADGTTVSDFDDEEKKRQYSISSSVIPVEYNKCKLNVIDNPGYFDFAGQIVQSLRVVDAGLICLTAKSGIGVGTEKGWKYLAKAGLPAMFYVSKLDEEHAEQVEQALQMAQDFSNGVSNLMNYSYLMAGKKDVSDDA
;
A
#
# COMPACT_ATOMS: atom_id res chain seq x y z
N MET A 1 -16.52 15.03 -14.68
CA MET A 1 -17.04 13.86 -15.43
C MET A 1 -17.70 12.93 -14.42
N GLY A 2 -18.86 12.32 -14.74
CA GLY A 2 -19.47 11.34 -13.85
C GLY A 2 -18.82 9.97 -14.07
N TYR A 3 -18.44 9.26 -12.98
CA TYR A 3 -17.97 7.90 -13.02
C TYR A 3 -19.15 6.93 -12.95
N THR A 4 -19.11 5.84 -13.70
CA THR A 4 -20.02 4.71 -13.53
C THR A 4 -19.45 3.73 -12.51
N ALA A 5 -20.27 2.78 -12.04
CA ALA A 5 -19.78 1.74 -11.12
C ALA A 5 -18.61 0.92 -11.70
N ASN A 6 -18.56 0.77 -13.03
CA ASN A 6 -17.48 0.06 -13.71
C ASN A 6 -16.16 0.81 -13.72
N ASP A 7 -16.19 2.12 -13.49
CA ASP A 7 -15.01 2.98 -13.49
C ASP A 7 -14.45 3.18 -12.07
N ILE A 8 -15.12 2.65 -11.04
CA ILE A 8 -14.74 2.82 -9.64
C ILE A 8 -14.14 1.51 -9.12
N ARG A 9 -13.02 1.62 -8.38
CA ARG A 9 -12.42 0.50 -7.65
C ARG A 9 -12.05 0.96 -6.25
N ASN A 10 -12.35 0.11 -5.28
CA ASN A 10 -12.01 0.32 -3.89
C ASN A 10 -10.85 -0.61 -3.54
N ILE A 11 -9.75 -0.08 -3.06
CA ILE A 11 -8.60 -0.88 -2.65
C ILE A 11 -8.18 -0.50 -1.24
N CYS A 12 -7.69 -1.44 -0.46
CA CYS A 12 -7.11 -1.15 0.85
C CYS A 12 -5.61 -1.41 0.87
N LEU A 13 -4.88 -0.58 1.61
CA LEU A 13 -3.47 -0.78 1.89
C LEU A 13 -3.30 -1.52 3.21
N LEU A 14 -2.49 -2.57 3.18
CA LEU A 14 -2.15 -3.42 4.31
C LEU A 14 -0.64 -3.50 4.47
N GLY A 15 -0.15 -3.92 5.62
CA GLY A 15 1.28 -4.00 5.92
C GLY A 15 1.60 -3.41 7.29
N HIS A 16 2.84 -3.57 7.73
CA HIS A 16 3.28 -3.10 9.04
C HIS A 16 3.42 -1.56 9.11
N GLY A 17 3.54 -1.03 10.31
CA GLY A 17 3.90 0.38 10.51
C GLY A 17 5.28 0.67 9.92
N GLY A 18 5.37 1.71 9.06
CA GLY A 18 6.63 2.05 8.39
C GLY A 18 6.85 1.43 7.01
N ASP A 19 5.97 0.54 6.53
CA ASP A 19 6.07 -0.11 5.21
C ASP A 19 5.73 0.81 4.02
N GLY A 20 5.48 2.09 4.27
CA GLY A 20 5.29 3.07 3.21
C GLY A 20 3.87 3.22 2.67
N LYS A 21 2.83 2.70 3.34
CA LYS A 21 1.43 2.80 2.92
C LYS A 21 0.99 4.24 2.63
N SER A 22 1.08 5.11 3.63
CA SER A 22 0.70 6.53 3.48
C SER A 22 1.60 7.28 2.49
N ALA A 23 2.89 6.92 2.40
CA ALA A 23 3.79 7.48 1.39
C ALA A 23 3.38 7.07 -0.03
N LEU A 24 2.89 5.85 -0.22
CA LEU A 24 2.32 5.40 -1.49
C LEU A 24 1.07 6.21 -1.86
N CYS A 25 0.17 6.48 -0.90
CA CYS A 25 -0.98 7.34 -1.11
C CYS A 25 -0.57 8.75 -1.57
N GLU A 26 0.40 9.36 -0.90
CA GLU A 26 0.94 10.66 -1.28
C GLU A 26 1.52 10.64 -2.70
N SER A 27 2.26 9.57 -3.05
CA SER A 27 2.84 9.41 -4.38
C SER A 27 1.77 9.24 -5.46
N MET A 28 0.70 8.49 -5.20
CA MET A 28 -0.44 8.36 -6.11
C MET A 28 -1.13 9.70 -6.35
N LEU A 29 -1.42 10.45 -5.28
CA LEU A 29 -2.04 11.77 -5.39
C LEU A 29 -1.15 12.79 -6.12
N PHE A 30 0.15 12.75 -5.87
CA PHE A 30 1.11 13.63 -6.53
C PHE A 30 1.24 13.32 -8.03
N THR A 31 1.36 12.04 -8.38
CA THR A 31 1.47 11.58 -9.77
C THR A 31 0.23 11.92 -10.58
N THR A 32 -0.94 11.82 -9.97
CA THR A 32 -2.22 12.21 -10.60
C THR A 32 -2.51 13.70 -10.56
N LYS A 33 -1.59 14.50 -9.99
CA LYS A 33 -1.72 15.95 -9.82
C LYS A 33 -2.92 16.38 -8.97
N ALA A 34 -3.43 15.49 -8.13
CA ALA A 34 -4.46 15.80 -7.15
C ALA A 34 -3.91 16.67 -6.01
N ILE A 35 -2.61 16.55 -5.72
CA ILE A 35 -1.86 17.44 -4.83
C ILE A 35 -0.66 18.02 -5.57
N THR A 36 -0.26 19.22 -5.19
CA THR A 36 0.87 19.94 -5.80
C THR A 36 2.20 19.73 -5.05
N ARG A 37 2.15 19.18 -3.84
CA ARG A 37 3.31 18.92 -2.98
C ARG A 37 3.13 17.60 -2.27
N LEU A 38 4.19 16.79 -2.24
CA LEU A 38 4.23 15.56 -1.44
C LEU A 38 4.22 15.89 0.06
N GLY A 39 3.25 15.33 0.77
CA GLY A 39 3.22 15.40 2.23
C GLY A 39 4.31 14.52 2.84
N LYS A 40 4.76 14.90 4.02
CA LYS A 40 5.73 14.14 4.82
C LYS A 40 5.17 13.89 6.20
N ARG A 41 5.26 12.65 6.66
CA ARG A 41 4.78 12.27 7.99
C ARG A 41 5.52 13.04 9.10
N ALA A 42 6.82 13.19 8.97
CA ALA A 42 7.65 13.95 9.92
C ALA A 42 7.19 15.42 10.08
N ASP A 43 6.63 16.00 9.03
CA ASP A 43 6.13 17.37 9.01
C ASP A 43 4.63 17.46 9.35
N GLY A 44 3.94 16.32 9.55
CA GLY A 44 2.49 16.24 9.78
C GLY A 44 1.64 16.75 8.61
N THR A 45 2.15 16.62 7.37
CA THR A 45 1.55 17.20 6.17
C THR A 45 0.98 16.16 5.20
N THR A 46 0.92 14.89 5.60
CA THR A 46 0.29 13.83 4.80
C THR A 46 -1.23 14.00 4.75
N VAL A 47 -1.84 13.63 3.64
CA VAL A 47 -3.30 13.70 3.45
C VAL A 47 -4.02 12.68 4.31
N SER A 48 -3.42 11.49 4.54
CA SER A 48 -4.03 10.41 5.29
C SER A 48 -4.05 10.64 6.80
N ASP A 49 -2.95 11.17 7.37
CA ASP A 49 -2.81 11.39 8.81
C ASP A 49 -3.25 12.83 9.15
N PHE A 50 -4.55 13.07 9.20
CA PHE A 50 -5.12 14.41 9.41
C PHE A 50 -5.47 14.71 10.87
N ASP A 51 -5.63 13.69 11.71
CA ASP A 51 -5.89 13.84 13.14
C ASP A 51 -4.63 14.34 13.88
N ASP A 52 -4.83 15.24 14.87
CA ASP A 52 -3.71 15.81 15.63
C ASP A 52 -2.94 14.76 16.42
N GLU A 53 -3.60 13.70 16.85
CA GLU A 53 -2.94 12.59 17.55
C GLU A 53 -2.11 11.74 16.60
N GLU A 54 -2.55 11.51 15.35
CA GLU A 54 -1.78 10.84 14.31
C GLU A 54 -0.53 11.63 13.94
N LYS A 55 -0.66 12.94 13.77
CA LYS A 55 0.46 13.84 13.50
C LYS A 55 1.48 13.84 14.64
N LYS A 56 1.01 13.91 15.90
CA LYS A 56 1.85 13.89 17.08
C LYS A 56 2.59 12.56 17.25
N ARG A 57 1.93 11.46 16.99
CA ARG A 57 2.49 10.10 17.13
C ARG A 57 3.24 9.64 15.89
N GLN A 58 3.07 10.31 14.76
CA GLN A 58 3.65 9.97 13.47
C GLN A 58 3.25 8.57 12.97
N TYR A 59 2.03 8.13 13.26
CA TYR A 59 1.44 6.92 12.69
C TYR A 59 -0.09 7.02 12.63
N SER A 60 -0.67 6.31 11.66
CA SER A 60 -2.11 6.27 11.43
C SER A 60 -2.83 5.48 12.53
N ILE A 61 -3.93 6.00 13.03
CA ILE A 61 -4.80 5.39 14.04
C ILE A 61 -6.11 4.93 13.38
N SER A 62 -6.64 5.74 12.48
CA SER A 62 -7.88 5.50 11.75
C SER A 62 -7.61 5.21 10.29
N SER A 63 -8.58 4.53 9.63
CA SER A 63 -8.53 4.36 8.18
C SER A 63 -8.96 5.64 7.48
N SER A 64 -8.19 6.05 6.46
CA SER A 64 -8.47 7.23 5.63
C SER A 64 -8.83 6.82 4.22
N VAL A 65 -9.89 7.40 3.66
CA VAL A 65 -10.30 7.16 2.26
C VAL A 65 -9.71 8.25 1.37
N ILE A 66 -8.88 7.84 0.43
CA ILE A 66 -8.13 8.72 -0.46
C ILE A 66 -8.59 8.49 -1.89
N PRO A 67 -9.32 9.43 -2.50
CA PRO A 67 -9.74 9.31 -3.89
C PRO A 67 -8.58 9.65 -4.83
N VAL A 68 -8.26 8.72 -5.73
CA VAL A 68 -7.25 8.88 -6.78
C VAL A 68 -7.91 8.70 -8.14
N GLU A 69 -7.79 9.68 -9.02
CA GLU A 69 -8.34 9.63 -10.38
C GLU A 69 -7.22 9.43 -11.39
N TYR A 70 -7.27 8.32 -12.11
CA TYR A 70 -6.26 7.98 -13.11
C TYR A 70 -6.87 7.21 -14.29
N ASN A 71 -6.52 7.59 -15.52
CA ASN A 71 -6.97 6.93 -16.75
C ASN A 71 -8.48 6.64 -16.81
N LYS A 72 -9.31 7.63 -16.47
CA LYS A 72 -10.77 7.54 -16.42
C LYS A 72 -11.30 6.54 -15.37
N CYS A 73 -10.47 6.07 -14.49
CA CYS A 73 -10.83 5.24 -13.36
C CYS A 73 -10.71 6.04 -12.07
N LYS A 74 -11.63 5.84 -11.14
CA LYS A 74 -11.58 6.38 -9.78
C LYS A 74 -11.21 5.27 -8.82
N LEU A 75 -10.06 5.37 -8.20
CA LEU A 75 -9.62 4.49 -7.12
C LEU A 75 -9.95 5.15 -5.78
N ASN A 76 -10.73 4.50 -4.95
CA ASN A 76 -10.86 4.85 -3.54
C ASN A 76 -9.85 4.01 -2.77
N VAL A 77 -8.72 4.61 -2.43
CA VAL A 77 -7.65 3.96 -1.67
C VAL A 77 -7.93 4.13 -0.19
N ILE A 78 -8.07 3.03 0.53
CA ILE A 78 -8.25 3.05 1.99
C ILE A 78 -6.89 2.78 2.64
N ASP A 79 -6.28 3.83 3.18
CA ASP A 79 -5.04 3.73 3.95
C ASP A 79 -5.37 3.26 5.36
N ASN A 80 -4.95 2.04 5.70
CA ASN A 80 -5.21 1.43 7.00
C ASN A 80 -4.02 1.61 7.96
N PRO A 81 -4.30 1.73 9.28
CA PRO A 81 -3.26 1.69 10.29
C PRO A 81 -2.42 0.42 10.19
N GLY A 82 -1.10 0.56 10.37
CA GLY A 82 -0.17 -0.57 10.30
C GLY A 82 0.06 -1.30 11.62
N TYR A 83 -0.40 -0.73 12.74
CA TYR A 83 -0.26 -1.33 14.05
C TYR A 83 -1.45 -2.22 14.39
N PHE A 84 -1.18 -3.36 15.03
CA PHE A 84 -2.18 -4.39 15.31
C PHE A 84 -3.26 -3.97 16.30
N ASP A 85 -3.00 -2.98 17.12
CA ASP A 85 -3.98 -2.41 18.06
C ASP A 85 -5.20 -1.83 17.33
N PHE A 86 -5.02 -1.48 16.06
CA PHE A 86 -6.07 -0.90 15.20
C PHE A 86 -6.61 -1.90 14.16
N ALA A 87 -6.44 -3.20 14.38
CA ALA A 87 -6.90 -4.24 13.43
C ALA A 87 -8.40 -4.17 13.10
N GLY A 88 -9.22 -3.59 13.99
CA GLY A 88 -10.64 -3.34 13.74
C GLY A 88 -10.89 -2.47 12.51
N GLN A 89 -10.03 -1.50 12.23
CA GLN A 89 -10.09 -0.63 11.06
C GLN A 89 -9.89 -1.45 9.76
N ILE A 90 -8.95 -2.39 9.78
CA ILE A 90 -8.71 -3.29 8.65
C ILE A 90 -9.95 -4.13 8.35
N VAL A 91 -10.55 -4.74 9.38
CA VAL A 91 -11.74 -5.58 9.20
C VAL A 91 -12.93 -4.79 8.63
N GLN A 92 -13.06 -3.52 9.00
CA GLN A 92 -14.09 -2.64 8.45
C GLN A 92 -13.83 -2.34 6.97
N SER A 93 -12.59 -2.00 6.60
CA SER A 93 -12.23 -1.67 5.22
C SER A 93 -12.42 -2.85 4.27
N LEU A 94 -12.15 -4.09 4.71
CA LEU A 94 -12.32 -5.30 3.90
C LEU A 94 -13.76 -5.56 3.43
N ARG A 95 -14.74 -4.91 4.06
CA ARG A 95 -16.16 -5.07 3.68
C ARG A 95 -16.56 -4.26 2.45
N VAL A 96 -15.74 -3.29 2.06
CA VAL A 96 -16.07 -2.31 1.02
C VAL A 96 -15.05 -2.26 -0.11
N VAL A 97 -14.00 -3.08 -0.06
CA VAL A 97 -12.94 -3.07 -1.07
C VAL A 97 -13.05 -4.23 -2.04
N ASP A 98 -12.55 -4.01 -3.25
CA ASP A 98 -12.48 -4.99 -4.33
C ASP A 98 -11.19 -5.81 -4.27
N ALA A 99 -10.12 -5.22 -3.68
CA ALA A 99 -8.79 -5.83 -3.60
C ALA A 99 -7.97 -5.23 -2.46
N GLY A 100 -6.91 -5.94 -2.06
CA GLY A 100 -5.92 -5.45 -1.11
C GLY A 100 -4.52 -5.33 -1.71
N LEU A 101 -3.81 -4.26 -1.35
CA LEU A 101 -2.42 -4.03 -1.66
C LEU A 101 -1.59 -4.17 -0.38
N ILE A 102 -0.75 -5.19 -0.34
CA ILE A 102 0.10 -5.49 0.81
C ILE A 102 1.45 -4.83 0.60
N CYS A 103 1.74 -3.81 1.40
CA CYS A 103 3.01 -3.10 1.39
C CYS A 103 4.03 -3.80 2.28
N LEU A 104 5.26 -3.89 1.81
CA LEU A 104 6.43 -4.34 2.56
C LEU A 104 7.65 -3.53 2.12
N THR A 105 8.72 -3.53 2.90
CA THR A 105 9.98 -2.91 2.50
C THR A 105 10.96 -3.97 2.01
N ALA A 106 11.88 -3.60 1.13
CA ALA A 106 12.94 -4.49 0.68
C ALA A 106 13.76 -5.04 1.87
N LYS A 107 13.99 -4.22 2.88
CA LYS A 107 14.74 -4.57 4.08
C LYS A 107 14.05 -5.57 5.00
N SER A 108 12.76 -5.35 5.28
CA SER A 108 12.02 -6.20 6.23
C SER A 108 11.44 -7.45 5.58
N GLY A 109 11.28 -7.46 4.26
CA GLY A 109 10.68 -8.57 3.54
C GLY A 109 9.29 -8.95 4.09
N ILE A 110 9.01 -10.25 4.13
CA ILE A 110 7.78 -10.79 4.70
C ILE A 110 7.86 -10.75 6.23
N GLY A 111 7.02 -9.92 6.81
CA GLY A 111 6.89 -9.77 8.26
C GLY A 111 5.49 -10.11 8.76
N VAL A 112 5.30 -10.02 10.08
CA VAL A 112 4.01 -10.32 10.72
C VAL A 112 2.86 -9.48 10.16
N GLY A 113 3.12 -8.22 9.77
CA GLY A 113 2.13 -7.34 9.13
C GLY A 113 1.70 -7.85 7.77
N THR A 114 2.66 -8.33 6.98
CA THR A 114 2.42 -8.92 5.65
C THR A 114 1.59 -10.20 5.76
N GLU A 115 1.99 -11.12 6.65
CA GLU A 115 1.26 -12.38 6.88
C GLU A 115 -0.18 -12.15 7.36
N LYS A 116 -0.37 -11.21 8.30
CA LYS A 116 -1.72 -10.87 8.79
C LYS A 116 -2.57 -10.24 7.70
N GLY A 117 -2.01 -9.30 6.94
CA GLY A 117 -2.69 -8.69 5.80
C GLY A 117 -3.16 -9.73 4.81
N TRP A 118 -2.27 -10.67 4.46
CA TRP A 118 -2.61 -11.81 3.62
C TRP A 118 -3.75 -12.66 4.18
N LYS A 119 -3.65 -13.06 5.45
CA LYS A 119 -4.69 -13.87 6.11
C LYS A 119 -6.06 -13.18 6.13
N TYR A 120 -6.07 -11.86 6.32
CA TYR A 120 -7.31 -11.08 6.27
C TYR A 120 -7.92 -11.08 4.87
N LEU A 121 -7.13 -10.84 3.82
CA LEU A 121 -7.62 -10.87 2.43
C LEU A 121 -8.08 -12.26 2.02
N ALA A 122 -7.30 -13.29 2.33
CA ALA A 122 -7.65 -14.68 2.04
C ALA A 122 -8.96 -15.09 2.73
N LYS A 123 -9.14 -14.73 4.01
CA LYS A 123 -10.39 -14.98 4.74
C LYS A 123 -11.59 -14.25 4.15
N ALA A 124 -11.36 -13.05 3.61
CA ALA A 124 -12.39 -12.26 2.95
C ALA A 124 -12.66 -12.69 1.50
N GLY A 125 -11.85 -13.59 0.93
CA GLY A 125 -11.93 -14.01 -0.47
C GLY A 125 -11.55 -12.90 -1.45
N LEU A 126 -10.71 -11.95 -1.02
CA LEU A 126 -10.32 -10.79 -1.82
C LEU A 126 -8.96 -11.02 -2.48
N PRO A 127 -8.77 -10.56 -3.74
CA PRO A 127 -7.48 -10.61 -4.40
C PRO A 127 -6.46 -9.71 -3.69
N ALA A 128 -5.20 -10.14 -3.72
CA ALA A 128 -4.08 -9.44 -3.13
C ALA A 128 -3.00 -9.12 -4.18
N MET A 129 -2.34 -7.98 -3.99
CA MET A 129 -1.16 -7.57 -4.72
C MET A 129 -0.08 -7.16 -3.71
N PHE A 130 1.20 -7.41 -4.02
CA PHE A 130 2.32 -6.95 -3.21
C PHE A 130 2.93 -5.68 -3.80
N TYR A 131 3.32 -4.78 -2.91
CA TYR A 131 4.07 -3.58 -3.22
C TYR A 131 5.32 -3.53 -2.35
N VAL A 132 6.49 -3.59 -3.00
CA VAL A 132 7.78 -3.49 -2.30
C VAL A 132 8.25 -2.04 -2.36
N SER A 133 8.37 -1.42 -1.19
CA SER A 133 8.78 -0.04 -1.01
C SER A 133 10.27 0.07 -0.62
N LYS A 134 10.81 1.29 -0.65
CA LYS A 134 12.17 1.64 -0.19
C LYS A 134 13.27 0.87 -0.93
N LEU A 135 13.10 0.70 -2.22
CA LEU A 135 14.09 0.02 -3.07
C LEU A 135 15.37 0.84 -3.26
N ASP A 136 15.29 2.13 -2.99
CA ASP A 136 16.39 3.10 -3.05
C ASP A 136 17.28 3.10 -1.80
N GLU A 137 16.78 2.55 -0.69
CA GLU A 137 17.51 2.45 0.58
C GLU A 137 18.36 1.18 0.70
N GLU A 138 18.18 0.18 -0.18
CA GLU A 138 18.71 -1.16 -0.01
C GLU A 138 19.55 -1.62 -1.20
N HIS A 139 20.48 -2.55 -0.94
CA HIS A 139 21.27 -3.17 -2.00
C HIS A 139 20.41 -4.08 -2.89
N ALA A 140 20.80 -4.22 -4.17
CA ALA A 140 20.03 -4.98 -5.16
C ALA A 140 19.72 -6.42 -4.72
N GLU A 141 20.64 -7.08 -4.02
CA GLU A 141 20.44 -8.43 -3.50
C GLU A 141 19.29 -8.54 -2.48
N GLN A 142 19.13 -7.52 -1.62
CA GLN A 142 18.03 -7.50 -0.65
C GLN A 142 16.68 -7.26 -1.32
N VAL A 143 16.65 -6.46 -2.39
CA VAL A 143 15.45 -6.26 -3.19
C VAL A 143 15.02 -7.56 -3.85
N GLU A 144 15.96 -8.29 -4.44
CA GLU A 144 15.69 -9.55 -5.13
C GLU A 144 15.23 -10.63 -4.15
N GLN A 145 15.85 -10.71 -2.97
CA GLN A 145 15.40 -11.58 -1.89
C GLN A 145 13.98 -11.25 -1.40
N ALA A 146 13.64 -9.97 -1.21
CA ALA A 146 12.31 -9.57 -0.77
C ALA A 146 11.24 -9.92 -1.82
N LEU A 147 11.55 -9.76 -3.10
CA LEU A 147 10.68 -10.15 -4.20
C LEU A 147 10.49 -11.67 -4.26
N GLN A 148 11.57 -12.44 -4.12
CA GLN A 148 11.53 -13.89 -4.10
C GLN A 148 10.70 -14.39 -2.91
N MET A 149 10.91 -13.85 -1.71
CA MET A 149 10.12 -14.19 -0.52
C MET A 149 8.63 -13.91 -0.72
N ALA A 150 8.29 -12.77 -1.32
CA ALA A 150 6.90 -12.43 -1.62
C ALA A 150 6.29 -13.42 -2.62
N GLN A 151 7.05 -13.84 -3.62
CA GLN A 151 6.64 -14.82 -4.61
C GLN A 151 6.46 -16.21 -4.01
N ASP A 152 7.42 -16.67 -3.22
CA ASP A 152 7.36 -17.96 -2.55
C ASP A 152 6.19 -18.02 -1.56
N PHE A 153 5.98 -16.95 -0.81
CA PHE A 153 4.84 -16.82 0.09
C PHE A 153 3.52 -16.92 -0.68
N SER A 154 3.41 -16.23 -1.82
CA SER A 154 2.23 -16.28 -2.67
C SER A 154 2.01 -17.68 -3.25
N ASN A 155 3.05 -18.33 -3.75
CA ASN A 155 2.98 -19.67 -4.35
C ASN A 155 2.68 -20.74 -3.30
N GLY A 156 3.21 -20.60 -2.08
CA GLY A 156 3.02 -21.56 -0.99
C GLY A 156 1.59 -21.53 -0.39
N VAL A 157 0.87 -20.46 -0.59
CA VAL A 157 -0.46 -20.26 0.02
C VAL A 157 -1.61 -20.47 -0.96
N SER A 158 -1.38 -20.49 -2.27
CA SER A 158 -2.50 -20.59 -3.18
C SER A 158 -2.26 -21.26 -4.54
N ASN A 159 -3.13 -22.18 -4.81
CA ASN A 159 -3.62 -22.52 -6.14
C ASN A 159 -4.76 -21.60 -6.60
N LEU A 160 -4.99 -20.43 -6.00
CA LEU A 160 -6.28 -19.72 -6.13
C LEU A 160 -6.24 -18.27 -6.57
N MET A 161 -5.08 -17.61 -6.69
CA MET A 161 -5.06 -16.19 -7.08
C MET A 161 -3.93 -15.83 -8.04
N ASN A 162 -4.26 -15.05 -9.09
CA ASN A 162 -3.27 -14.41 -9.95
C ASN A 162 -2.61 -13.26 -9.20
N TYR A 163 -1.29 -13.33 -9.07
CA TYR A 163 -0.49 -12.28 -8.41
C TYR A 163 0.15 -11.37 -9.44
N SER A 164 0.05 -10.08 -9.17
CA SER A 164 0.78 -9.06 -9.91
C SER A 164 1.73 -8.35 -8.97
N TYR A 165 2.96 -8.13 -9.41
CA TYR A 165 3.93 -7.31 -8.69
C TYR A 165 3.88 -5.89 -9.24
N LEU A 166 3.72 -4.92 -8.35
CA LEU A 166 3.93 -3.52 -8.69
C LEU A 166 5.27 -3.09 -8.08
N MET A 167 6.26 -2.89 -8.92
CA MET A 167 7.53 -2.29 -8.51
C MET A 167 7.41 -0.78 -8.69
N ALA A 168 7.46 -0.02 -7.59
CA ALA A 168 7.57 1.42 -7.66
C ALA A 168 9.04 1.79 -7.91
N GLY A 169 9.27 2.34 -9.09
CA GLY A 169 10.43 3.16 -9.36
C GLY A 169 11.78 2.45 -9.39
N LYS A 170 12.03 1.61 -10.40
CA LYS A 170 13.36 1.69 -10.99
C LYS A 170 13.44 3.09 -11.62
N LYS A 171 14.19 3.99 -10.99
CA LYS A 171 14.85 5.04 -11.76
C LYS A 171 15.64 4.30 -12.81
N ASP A 172 15.32 4.50 -14.08
CA ASP A 172 16.24 4.18 -15.14
C ASP A 172 17.54 4.91 -14.81
N VAL A 173 18.51 4.17 -14.36
CA VAL A 173 19.90 4.58 -14.44
C VAL A 173 20.21 4.41 -15.92
N SER A 174 19.77 5.38 -16.70
CA SER A 174 20.27 5.52 -18.07
C SER A 174 21.74 5.83 -17.96
N ASP A 175 22.51 4.93 -18.48
CA ASP A 175 23.89 5.09 -18.89
C ASP A 175 24.21 6.52 -19.31
N ASP A 176 24.98 7.22 -18.48
CA ASP A 176 25.90 8.26 -18.92
C ASP A 176 27.30 7.78 -18.51
N ALA A 177 27.90 7.05 -19.44
CA ALA A 177 29.34 6.85 -19.55
C ALA A 177 29.89 7.80 -20.60
#